data_92a7f5c31ac5479e26407575ccff3d6e
#
_entry.id   92a7f5c31ac5479e26407575ccff3d6e
#
_cell.length_a   1.000
_cell.length_b   1.000
_cell.length_c   1.000
_cell.angle_alpha   90.00
_cell.angle_beta   90.00
_cell.angle_gamma   90.00
#
_symmetry.space_group_name_H-M   'P 1'
#
loop_
_entity.id
_entity.type
_entity.pdbx_description
1 polymer ?
#
loop_
_entity_poly.entity_id
_entity_poly.type
_entity_poly.pdbx_seq_one_letter_code
_entity_poly.pdbx_strand_id
1 'polypeptide(L)'
;YLNNNFMIANEMAIKGFPMLRLEDTASFVLQCMEDYEVQHLPLLKDEYFIGLVSKESVLDIAVDQTLATIAENLLRIGVNGGAHFTKALELFSKHELSLLPVLNEQQECVGVITQKILNENIARFIGAEQNGAIIVLSISPYQYSLAEMSRLVETNNAQILQLNSFFEPATGAMIITLKI
;
A
#
# COMPACT_ATOMS: atom_id res chain seq x y z
N TYR A 1 -24.10 13.55 -2.79
CA TYR A 1 -23.46 12.45 -3.50
C TYR A 1 -22.11 12.22 -2.83
N LEU A 2 -22.02 11.18 -1.99
CA LEU A 2 -20.75 10.71 -1.45
C LEU A 2 -19.99 10.10 -2.61
N ASN A 3 -18.86 10.68 -2.97
CA ASN A 3 -17.90 10.08 -3.89
C ASN A 3 -17.32 8.86 -3.19
N ASN A 4 -17.87 7.67 -3.47
CA ASN A 4 -17.55 6.41 -2.77
C ASN A 4 -16.15 5.85 -3.12
N ASN A 5 -15.38 6.59 -3.93
CA ASN A 5 -14.09 6.14 -4.49
C ASN A 5 -12.88 6.69 -3.73
N PHE A 6 -13.06 7.26 -2.54
CA PHE A 6 -11.95 7.85 -1.80
C PHE A 6 -11.03 6.76 -1.22
N MET A 7 -9.75 6.79 -1.61
CA MET A 7 -8.70 5.89 -1.10
C MET A 7 -8.85 4.39 -1.47
N ILE A 8 -9.48 4.09 -2.60
CA ILE A 8 -9.45 2.73 -3.16
C ILE A 8 -8.20 2.54 -4.05
N ALA A 9 -7.76 1.29 -4.21
CA ALA A 9 -6.55 0.95 -4.96
C ALA A 9 -6.55 1.49 -6.40
N ASN A 10 -7.69 1.49 -7.06
CA ASN A 10 -7.84 1.97 -8.44
C ASN A 10 -7.54 3.46 -8.61
N GLU A 11 -7.90 4.28 -7.60
CA GLU A 11 -7.64 5.73 -7.60
C GLU A 11 -6.17 6.06 -7.32
N MET A 12 -5.47 5.13 -6.68
CA MET A 12 -4.04 5.25 -6.37
C MET A 12 -3.15 4.69 -7.48
N ALA A 13 -3.71 3.94 -8.42
CA ALA A 13 -2.96 3.21 -9.43
C ALA A 13 -2.32 4.16 -10.46
N ILE A 14 -1.01 4.06 -10.62
CA ILE A 14 -0.28 4.67 -11.73
C ILE A 14 -0.54 3.84 -12.98
N LYS A 15 -1.18 4.44 -13.97
CA LYS A 15 -1.40 3.83 -15.28
C LYS A 15 -0.18 4.08 -16.18
N GLY A 16 0.10 3.13 -17.10
CA GLY A 16 1.22 3.26 -18.02
C GLY A 16 2.59 2.99 -17.40
N PHE A 17 2.63 2.39 -16.22
CA PHE A 17 3.87 1.87 -15.63
C PHE A 17 4.37 0.66 -16.45
N PRO A 18 5.70 0.42 -16.55
CA PRO A 18 6.22 -0.71 -17.34
C PRO A 18 5.71 -2.04 -16.79
N MET A 19 5.19 -2.85 -17.71
CA MET A 19 4.75 -4.21 -17.47
C MET A 19 5.67 -5.15 -18.25
N LEU A 20 6.17 -6.18 -17.59
CA LEU A 20 7.08 -7.15 -18.17
C LEU A 20 6.34 -8.22 -18.97
N ARG A 21 7.03 -8.80 -19.95
CA ARG A 21 6.59 -9.93 -20.76
C ARG A 21 7.54 -11.10 -20.60
N LEU A 22 7.08 -12.30 -20.95
CA LEU A 22 7.88 -13.53 -20.83
C LEU A 22 9.18 -13.50 -21.67
N GLU A 23 9.17 -12.76 -22.76
CA GLU A 23 10.28 -12.62 -23.70
C GLU A 23 11.33 -11.59 -23.25
N ASP A 24 11.03 -10.76 -22.24
CA ASP A 24 11.96 -9.75 -21.73
C ASP A 24 13.16 -10.44 -21.07
N THR A 25 14.34 -9.90 -21.33
CA THR A 25 15.60 -10.42 -20.79
C THR A 25 15.88 -9.86 -19.39
N ALA A 26 16.69 -10.58 -18.61
CA ALA A 26 17.12 -10.13 -17.29
C ALA A 26 17.76 -8.73 -17.33
N SER A 27 18.62 -8.46 -18.32
CA SER A 27 19.26 -7.15 -18.49
C SER A 27 18.27 -6.01 -18.71
N PHE A 28 17.25 -6.24 -19.53
CA PHE A 28 16.17 -5.24 -19.76
C PHE A 28 15.38 -4.98 -18.49
N VAL A 29 15.04 -6.02 -17.73
CA VAL A 29 14.28 -5.90 -16.48
C VAL A 29 15.07 -5.12 -15.42
N LEU A 30 16.36 -5.41 -15.25
CA LEU A 30 17.23 -4.70 -14.31
C LEU A 30 17.33 -3.20 -14.67
N GLN A 31 17.44 -2.89 -15.97
CA GLN A 31 17.43 -1.50 -16.42
C GLN A 31 16.09 -0.81 -16.09
N CYS A 32 14.96 -1.46 -16.37
CA CYS A 32 13.63 -0.93 -16.00
C CYS A 32 13.51 -0.69 -14.49
N MET A 33 13.99 -1.62 -13.67
CA MET A 33 13.96 -1.47 -12.20
C MET A 33 14.80 -0.28 -11.72
N GLU A 34 15.93 -0.01 -12.37
CA GLU A 34 16.77 1.14 -12.07
C GLU A 34 16.11 2.45 -12.52
N ASP A 35 15.61 2.51 -13.75
CA ASP A 35 14.97 3.70 -14.32
C ASP A 35 13.72 4.15 -13.54
N TYR A 36 12.98 3.21 -12.97
CA TYR A 36 11.76 3.47 -12.21
C TYR A 36 11.96 3.40 -10.68
N GLU A 37 13.19 3.20 -10.22
CA GLU A 37 13.55 3.12 -8.79
C GLU A 37 12.71 2.10 -7.99
N VAL A 38 12.48 0.92 -8.57
CA VAL A 38 11.71 -0.17 -7.96
C VAL A 38 12.50 -1.47 -7.90
N GLN A 39 12.13 -2.35 -6.95
CA GLN A 39 12.73 -3.68 -6.79
C GLN A 39 11.81 -4.80 -7.33
N HIS A 40 10.63 -4.45 -7.77
CA HIS A 40 9.62 -5.37 -8.26
C HIS A 40 8.96 -4.79 -9.51
N LEU A 41 8.62 -5.66 -10.47
CA LEU A 41 7.81 -5.30 -11.65
C LEU A 41 6.79 -6.40 -11.95
N PRO A 42 5.58 -6.06 -12.40
CA PRO A 42 4.57 -7.04 -12.77
C PRO A 42 4.90 -7.71 -14.09
N LEU A 43 4.79 -9.05 -14.11
CA LEU A 43 4.90 -9.85 -15.32
C LEU A 43 3.50 -10.21 -15.81
N LEU A 44 3.27 -9.95 -17.09
CA LEU A 44 2.00 -10.24 -17.77
C LEU A 44 2.19 -11.32 -18.83
N LYS A 45 1.14 -12.07 -19.03
CA LYS A 45 0.95 -12.92 -20.22
C LYS A 45 -0.39 -12.54 -20.84
N ASP A 46 -0.37 -12.03 -22.06
CA ASP A 46 -1.56 -11.51 -22.77
C ASP A 46 -2.20 -10.45 -21.92
N GLU A 47 -2.17 -9.62 -21.29
CA GLU A 47 -2.83 -8.68 -20.38
C GLU A 47 -3.08 -9.23 -18.95
N TYR A 48 -2.98 -10.56 -18.74
CA TYR A 48 -3.22 -11.16 -17.43
C TYR A 48 -1.96 -11.11 -16.55
N PHE A 49 -2.16 -10.72 -15.31
CA PHE A 49 -1.10 -10.73 -14.31
C PHE A 49 -0.73 -12.17 -13.92
N ILE A 50 0.53 -12.54 -14.09
CA ILE A 50 1.01 -13.88 -13.74
C ILE A 50 1.96 -13.90 -12.55
N GLY A 51 2.55 -12.77 -12.17
CA GLY A 51 3.37 -12.67 -10.97
C GLY A 51 4.21 -11.40 -10.90
N LEU A 52 4.83 -11.19 -9.74
CA LEU A 52 5.82 -10.13 -9.51
C LEU A 52 7.22 -10.68 -9.71
N VAL A 53 7.99 -10.03 -10.56
CA VAL A 53 9.42 -10.27 -10.73
C VAL A 53 10.16 -9.40 -9.73
N SER A 54 10.92 -10.01 -8.84
CA SER A 54 11.81 -9.30 -7.92
C SER A 54 13.21 -9.13 -8.52
N LYS A 55 13.94 -8.11 -8.08
CA LYS A 55 15.33 -7.89 -8.48
C LYS A 55 16.21 -9.10 -8.15
N GLU A 56 15.97 -9.73 -7.00
CA GLU A 56 16.70 -10.93 -6.58
C GLU A 56 16.51 -12.07 -7.58
N SER A 57 15.26 -12.38 -7.96
CA SER A 57 14.97 -13.45 -8.92
C SER A 57 15.58 -13.22 -10.30
N VAL A 58 15.77 -11.94 -10.68
CA VAL A 58 16.43 -11.59 -11.95
C VAL A 58 17.94 -11.71 -11.88
N LEU A 59 18.54 -11.42 -10.72
CA LEU A 59 20.00 -11.57 -10.50
C LEU A 59 20.44 -13.03 -10.47
N ASP A 60 19.52 -13.96 -10.22
CA ASP A 60 19.79 -15.41 -10.18
C ASP A 60 19.84 -16.06 -11.56
N ILE A 61 19.50 -15.34 -12.64
CA ILE A 61 19.54 -15.85 -14.02
C ILE A 61 20.57 -15.09 -14.87
N ALA A 62 20.99 -15.69 -15.97
CA ALA A 62 21.95 -15.04 -16.88
C ALA A 62 21.32 -13.81 -17.55
N VAL A 63 22.15 -12.80 -17.83
CA VAL A 63 21.69 -11.47 -18.32
C VAL A 63 20.92 -11.49 -19.64
N ASP A 64 21.15 -12.51 -20.46
CA ASP A 64 20.49 -12.76 -21.75
C ASP A 64 19.31 -13.74 -21.65
N GLN A 65 19.10 -14.36 -20.47
CA GLN A 65 17.96 -15.24 -20.22
C GLN A 65 16.65 -14.43 -20.15
N THR A 66 15.59 -15.05 -20.65
CA THR A 66 14.24 -14.47 -20.59
C THR A 66 13.50 -14.85 -19.33
N LEU A 67 12.49 -14.04 -18.96
CA LEU A 67 11.67 -14.25 -17.78
C LEU A 67 10.83 -15.53 -17.82
N ALA A 68 10.67 -16.14 -19.00
CA ALA A 68 9.99 -17.42 -19.14
C ALA A 68 10.60 -18.52 -18.25
N THR A 69 11.90 -18.43 -17.93
CA THR A 69 12.61 -19.42 -17.11
C THR A 69 12.23 -19.37 -15.63
N ILE A 70 11.76 -18.23 -15.13
CA ILE A 70 11.41 -18.02 -13.71
C ILE A 70 9.90 -17.84 -13.47
N ALA A 71 9.09 -17.76 -14.54
CA ALA A 71 7.68 -17.39 -14.47
C ALA A 71 6.80 -18.27 -13.55
N GLU A 72 7.17 -19.56 -13.40
CA GLU A 72 6.39 -20.50 -12.58
C GLU A 72 6.57 -20.27 -11.07
N ASN A 73 7.70 -19.66 -10.66
CA ASN A 73 8.08 -19.47 -9.25
C ASN A 73 7.79 -18.06 -8.72
N LEU A 74 7.14 -17.21 -9.50
CA LEU A 74 6.89 -15.82 -9.13
C LEU A 74 5.83 -15.67 -8.04
N LEU A 75 6.00 -14.64 -7.22
CA LEU A 75 5.04 -14.24 -6.21
C LEU A 75 3.79 -13.67 -6.88
N ARG A 76 2.64 -14.30 -6.67
CA ARG A 76 1.35 -13.90 -7.27
C ARG A 76 0.56 -13.01 -6.31
N ILE A 77 1.04 -11.80 -6.09
CA ILE A 77 0.40 -10.83 -5.21
C ILE A 77 0.00 -9.59 -6.01
N GLY A 78 -1.26 -9.23 -5.90
CA GLY A 78 -1.86 -8.01 -6.41
C GLY A 78 -3.03 -7.60 -5.51
N VAL A 79 -3.48 -6.38 -5.64
CA VAL A 79 -4.63 -5.85 -4.92
C VAL A 79 -5.80 -5.63 -5.88
N ASN A 80 -7.02 -5.99 -5.47
CA ASN A 80 -8.22 -5.67 -6.24
C ASN A 80 -8.43 -4.14 -6.29
N GLY A 81 -8.75 -3.62 -7.47
CA GLY A 81 -8.92 -2.18 -7.69
C GLY A 81 -9.98 -1.52 -6.80
N GLY A 82 -11.00 -2.26 -6.37
CA GLY A 82 -12.03 -1.81 -5.43
C GLY A 82 -11.63 -1.88 -3.96
N ALA A 83 -10.48 -2.47 -3.62
CA ALA A 83 -10.03 -2.59 -2.24
C ALA A 83 -9.59 -1.23 -1.66
N HIS A 84 -9.87 -1.01 -0.38
CA HIS A 84 -9.39 0.16 0.33
C HIS A 84 -7.84 0.13 0.47
N PHE A 85 -7.20 1.30 0.52
CA PHE A 85 -5.74 1.42 0.55
C PHE A 85 -5.08 0.69 1.73
N THR A 86 -5.78 0.48 2.82
CA THR A 86 -5.28 -0.31 3.97
C THR A 86 -4.94 -1.75 3.60
N LYS A 87 -5.63 -2.32 2.60
CA LYS A 87 -5.25 -3.63 2.06
C LYS A 87 -3.95 -3.59 1.27
N ALA A 88 -3.72 -2.52 0.51
CA ALA A 88 -2.42 -2.30 -0.13
C ALA A 88 -1.31 -2.17 0.92
N LEU A 89 -1.53 -1.35 1.97
CA LEU A 89 -0.58 -1.17 3.07
C LEU A 89 -0.23 -2.50 3.76
N GLU A 90 -1.23 -3.35 4.04
CA GLU A 90 -1.01 -4.70 4.60
C GLU A 90 -0.10 -5.53 3.70
N LEU A 91 -0.36 -5.56 2.38
CA LEU A 91 0.42 -6.34 1.42
C LEU A 91 1.85 -5.82 1.28
N PHE A 92 2.05 -4.51 1.22
CA PHE A 92 3.37 -3.90 1.19
C PHE A 92 4.20 -4.29 2.42
N SER A 93 3.61 -4.17 3.61
CA SER A 93 4.28 -4.50 4.88
C SER A 93 4.59 -5.98 5.01
N LYS A 94 3.65 -6.85 4.62
CA LYS A 94 3.79 -8.30 4.77
C LYS A 94 4.83 -8.92 3.83
N HIS A 95 4.98 -8.35 2.64
CA HIS A 95 5.79 -8.93 1.56
C HIS A 95 6.97 -8.04 1.15
N GLU A 96 7.23 -6.97 1.89
CA GLU A 96 8.35 -6.03 1.66
C GLU A 96 8.40 -5.51 0.22
N LEU A 97 7.23 -5.21 -0.35
CA LEU A 97 7.10 -4.81 -1.74
C LEU A 97 7.58 -3.38 -1.98
N SER A 98 8.21 -3.13 -3.11
CA SER A 98 8.46 -1.75 -3.62
C SER A 98 7.32 -1.25 -4.51
N LEU A 99 6.52 -2.19 -5.03
CA LEU A 99 5.44 -1.95 -5.97
C LEU A 99 4.37 -3.04 -5.82
N LEU A 100 3.09 -2.68 -5.98
CA LEU A 100 1.95 -3.59 -5.89
C LEU A 100 1.05 -3.45 -7.12
N PRO A 101 0.85 -4.50 -7.92
CA PRO A 101 -0.10 -4.49 -9.03
C PRO A 101 -1.54 -4.30 -8.56
N VAL A 102 -2.29 -3.49 -9.29
CA VAL A 102 -3.74 -3.31 -9.12
C VAL A 102 -4.45 -4.13 -10.20
N LEU A 103 -5.34 -5.01 -9.76
CA LEU A 103 -6.02 -5.96 -10.63
C LEU A 103 -7.51 -5.64 -10.71
N ASN A 104 -8.08 -5.81 -11.90
CA ASN A 104 -9.53 -5.78 -12.09
C ASN A 104 -10.16 -7.16 -11.76
N GLU A 105 -11.47 -7.27 -11.92
CA GLU A 105 -12.21 -8.53 -11.68
C GLU A 105 -11.79 -9.66 -12.62
N GLN A 106 -11.25 -9.35 -13.79
CA GLN A 106 -10.74 -10.29 -14.78
C GLN A 106 -9.29 -10.70 -14.56
N GLN A 107 -8.65 -10.22 -13.46
CA GLN A 107 -7.23 -10.42 -13.14
C GLN A 107 -6.25 -9.76 -14.12
N GLU A 108 -6.72 -8.76 -14.87
CA GLU A 108 -5.87 -7.92 -15.69
C GLU A 108 -5.21 -6.84 -14.83
N CYS A 109 -3.95 -6.53 -15.09
CA CYS A 109 -3.23 -5.48 -14.38
C CYS A 109 -3.59 -4.10 -14.96
N VAL A 110 -4.34 -3.31 -14.20
CA VAL A 110 -4.83 -1.99 -14.62
C VAL A 110 -3.91 -0.83 -14.22
N GLY A 111 -2.88 -1.13 -13.44
CA GLY A 111 -1.88 -0.18 -12.98
C GLY A 111 -1.11 -0.71 -11.77
N VAL A 112 -0.30 0.14 -11.16
CA VAL A 112 0.53 -0.22 -10.01
C VAL A 112 0.47 0.86 -8.93
N ILE A 113 0.61 0.46 -7.68
CA ILE A 113 0.82 1.35 -6.54
C ILE A 113 2.29 1.23 -6.14
N THR A 114 3.02 2.35 -6.08
CA THR A 114 4.40 2.39 -5.56
C THR A 114 4.40 2.77 -4.07
N GLN A 115 5.51 2.50 -3.38
CA GLN A 115 5.68 2.96 -1.98
C GLN A 115 5.49 4.47 -1.83
N LYS A 116 5.93 5.26 -2.81
CA LYS A 116 5.75 6.72 -2.81
C LYS A 116 4.28 7.10 -2.76
N ILE A 117 3.47 6.56 -3.67
CA ILE A 117 2.02 6.82 -3.72
C ILE A 117 1.33 6.32 -2.45
N LEU A 118 1.72 5.15 -1.94
CA LEU A 118 1.17 4.64 -0.68
C LEU A 118 1.46 5.58 0.48
N ASN A 119 2.71 6.06 0.63
CA ASN A 119 3.10 6.98 1.68
C ASN A 119 2.36 8.33 1.60
N GLU A 120 2.17 8.88 0.40
CA GLU A 120 1.38 10.10 0.18
C GLU A 120 -0.08 9.91 0.63
N ASN A 121 -0.68 8.76 0.36
CA ASN A 121 -2.04 8.45 0.79
C ASN A 121 -2.13 8.19 2.30
N ILE A 122 -1.13 7.54 2.91
CA ILE A 122 -1.04 7.40 4.37
C ILE A 122 -0.96 8.79 5.02
N ALA A 123 -0.05 9.65 4.55
CA ALA A 123 0.10 11.01 5.08
C ALA A 123 -1.21 11.80 5.04
N ARG A 124 -1.94 11.70 3.92
CA ARG A 124 -3.27 12.30 3.77
C ARG A 124 -4.30 11.69 4.73
N PHE A 125 -4.32 10.37 4.85
CA PHE A 125 -5.25 9.63 5.71
C PHE A 125 -5.08 9.99 7.19
N ILE A 126 -3.84 10.11 7.66
CA ILE A 126 -3.56 10.49 9.05
C ILE A 126 -3.54 12.01 9.27
N GLY A 127 -3.85 12.80 8.25
CA GLY A 127 -3.84 14.27 8.34
C GLY A 127 -2.46 14.83 8.68
N ALA A 128 -1.36 14.26 8.17
CA ALA A 128 0.00 14.64 8.54
C ALA A 128 0.30 16.11 8.21
N GLU A 129 -0.27 16.63 7.12
CA GLU A 129 -0.07 18.00 6.66
C GLU A 129 -0.95 19.04 7.39
N GLN A 130 -1.93 18.58 8.17
CA GLN A 130 -2.81 19.48 8.91
C GLN A 130 -2.12 19.97 10.18
N ASN A 131 -2.19 21.26 10.44
CA ASN A 131 -1.74 21.83 11.73
C ASN A 131 -2.69 21.40 12.85
N GLY A 132 -2.15 21.05 14.02
CA GLY A 132 -2.93 20.64 15.17
C GLY A 132 -2.05 20.11 16.29
N ALA A 133 -2.59 20.04 17.50
CA ALA A 133 -1.92 19.39 18.63
C ALA A 133 -2.15 17.88 18.59
N ILE A 134 -1.17 17.10 19.00
CA ILE A 134 -1.28 15.64 19.12
C ILE A 134 -1.33 15.29 20.61
N ILE A 135 -2.36 14.55 20.99
CA ILE A 135 -2.58 14.01 22.32
C ILE A 135 -2.50 12.49 22.22
N VAL A 136 -1.64 11.87 23.02
CA VAL A 136 -1.55 10.41 23.11
C VAL A 136 -2.00 9.98 24.49
N LEU A 137 -2.99 9.10 24.54
CA LEU A 137 -3.55 8.54 25.77
C LEU A 137 -3.23 7.04 25.82
N SER A 138 -2.83 6.57 27.01
CA SER A 138 -2.73 5.14 27.34
C SER A 138 -3.75 4.84 28.43
N ILE A 139 -4.79 4.10 28.09
CA ILE A 139 -5.91 3.83 29.00
C ILE A 139 -6.25 2.33 29.05
N SER A 140 -6.98 1.93 30.08
CA SER A 140 -7.58 0.60 30.10
C SER A 140 -8.63 0.47 28.97
N PRO A 141 -8.69 -0.67 28.25
CA PRO A 141 -9.73 -0.90 27.24
C PRO A 141 -11.17 -0.69 27.75
N TYR A 142 -11.39 -0.94 29.04
CA TYR A 142 -12.71 -0.73 29.67
C TYR A 142 -13.06 0.74 29.89
N GLN A 143 -12.08 1.65 29.83
CA GLN A 143 -12.25 3.10 29.97
C GLN A 143 -12.35 3.81 28.62
N TYR A 144 -12.24 3.07 27.51
CA TYR A 144 -12.33 3.64 26.18
C TYR A 144 -13.74 4.13 25.89
N SER A 145 -13.89 5.44 25.74
CA SER A 145 -15.15 6.09 25.37
C SER A 145 -14.89 7.22 24.39
N LEU A 146 -15.18 6.97 23.11
CA LEU A 146 -15.08 7.98 22.06
C LEU A 146 -16.02 9.17 22.35
N ALA A 147 -17.23 8.91 22.87
CA ALA A 147 -18.19 9.94 23.21
C ALA A 147 -17.67 10.91 24.28
N GLU A 148 -16.98 10.40 25.31
CA GLU A 148 -16.38 11.24 26.33
C GLU A 148 -15.20 12.07 25.81
N MET A 149 -14.34 11.46 25.02
CA MET A 149 -13.21 12.17 24.37
C MET A 149 -13.71 13.30 23.45
N SER A 150 -14.71 13.02 22.61
CA SER A 150 -15.33 14.05 21.76
C SER A 150 -15.90 15.18 22.60
N ARG A 151 -16.68 14.86 23.66
CA ARG A 151 -17.24 15.86 24.56
C ARG A 151 -16.17 16.74 25.20
N LEU A 152 -15.08 16.13 25.67
CA LEU A 152 -13.97 16.88 26.31
C LEU A 152 -13.27 17.82 25.32
N VAL A 153 -13.04 17.38 24.09
CA VAL A 153 -12.42 18.21 23.04
C VAL A 153 -13.37 19.36 22.66
N GLU A 154 -14.64 19.08 22.40
CA GLU A 154 -15.63 20.09 21.98
C GLU A 154 -15.91 21.14 23.07
N THR A 155 -15.99 20.74 24.35
CA THR A 155 -16.19 21.68 25.46
C THR A 155 -15.01 22.61 25.68
N ASN A 156 -13.84 22.29 25.13
CA ASN A 156 -12.64 23.14 25.11
C ASN A 156 -12.49 23.92 23.78
N ASN A 157 -13.55 24.06 22.99
CA ASN A 157 -13.57 24.77 21.71
C ASN A 157 -12.54 24.23 20.69
N ALA A 158 -12.25 22.93 20.74
CA ALA A 158 -11.39 22.24 19.79
C ALA A 158 -12.21 21.25 18.95
N GLN A 159 -11.63 20.75 17.87
CA GLN A 159 -12.24 19.73 17.00
C GLN A 159 -11.28 18.58 16.83
N ILE A 160 -11.80 17.34 16.81
CA ILE A 160 -11.02 16.16 16.48
C ILE A 160 -10.83 16.15 14.94
N LEU A 161 -9.60 16.35 14.49
CA LEU A 161 -9.21 16.26 13.09
C LEU A 161 -8.94 14.81 12.68
N GLN A 162 -8.36 14.02 13.59
CA GLN A 162 -8.04 12.62 13.36
C GLN A 162 -8.02 11.87 14.70
N LEU A 163 -8.48 10.61 14.68
CA LEU A 163 -8.39 9.70 15.79
C LEU A 163 -7.88 8.34 15.29
N ASN A 164 -6.89 7.80 15.97
CA ASN A 164 -6.44 6.42 15.80
C ASN A 164 -6.39 5.74 17.16
N SER A 165 -6.71 4.46 17.20
CA SER A 165 -6.57 3.64 18.40
C SER A 165 -6.05 2.25 18.06
N PHE A 166 -5.19 1.70 18.90
CA PHE A 166 -4.74 0.32 18.81
C PHE A 166 -4.53 -0.29 20.19
N PHE A 167 -4.63 -1.60 20.27
CA PHE A 167 -4.34 -2.35 21.47
C PHE A 167 -2.85 -2.68 21.54
N GLU A 168 -2.21 -2.36 22.67
CA GLU A 168 -0.81 -2.68 22.93
C GLU A 168 -0.71 -3.96 23.79
N PRO A 169 -0.36 -5.10 23.18
CA PRO A 169 -0.37 -6.39 23.89
C PRO A 169 0.61 -6.45 25.07
N ALA A 170 1.74 -5.75 24.97
CA ALA A 170 2.78 -5.77 26.02
C ALA A 170 2.31 -5.15 27.33
N THR A 171 1.46 -4.15 27.28
CA THR A 171 0.93 -3.43 28.45
C THR A 171 -0.52 -3.74 28.77
N GLY A 172 -1.25 -4.35 27.83
CA GLY A 172 -2.71 -4.55 27.92
C GLY A 172 -3.51 -3.24 27.80
N ALA A 173 -2.88 -2.16 27.34
CA ALA A 173 -3.51 -0.85 27.23
C ALA A 173 -4.08 -0.60 25.83
N MET A 174 -5.09 0.25 25.75
CA MET A 174 -5.54 0.89 24.54
C MET A 174 -4.77 2.20 24.36
N ILE A 175 -4.01 2.31 23.28
CA ILE A 175 -3.31 3.53 22.91
C ILE A 175 -4.19 4.31 21.94
N ILE A 176 -4.45 5.57 22.26
CA ILE A 176 -5.30 6.46 21.46
C ILE A 176 -4.48 7.69 21.09
N THR A 177 -4.42 7.99 19.82
CA THR A 177 -3.82 9.22 19.29
C THR A 177 -4.91 10.10 18.74
N LEU A 178 -5.02 11.30 19.30
CA LEU A 178 -5.93 12.35 18.83
C LEU A 178 -5.11 13.46 18.20
N LYS A 179 -5.56 13.96 17.06
CA LYS A 179 -5.13 15.24 16.50
C LYS A 179 -6.27 16.22 16.60
N ILE A 180 -6.05 17.36 17.22
CA ILE A 180 -7.03 18.40 17.53
C ILE A 180 -6.56 19.76 17.03
#